data_b367e7a06133f736abcd7a76bed61ce7
#
_entry.id   b367e7a06133f736abcd7a76bed61ce7
#
_cell.length_a   1.000
_cell.length_b   1.000
_cell.length_c   1.000
_cell.angle_alpha   90.00
_cell.angle_beta   90.00
_cell.angle_gamma   90.00
#
_symmetry.space_group_name_H-M   'P 1'
#
loop_
_entity.id
_entity.type
_entity.pdbx_description
1 polymer ?
#
loop_
_entity_poly.entity_id
_entity_poly.type
_entity_poly.pdbx_seq_one_letter_code
_entity_poly.pdbx_strand_id
1 'polypeptide(L)'
;MLSVEDQFEGDERALLKRIQELLDVRMKDKRKRYVHSLGVAETALHLAEVYGVDRFDAAAAGLIHDWDKVLSDDELVARALHYGIKVAGSPSAATPLLHGPVAAYELPQLFPELSPAVFQAVDRHTVGACDMTPLDMVVFVADAIEPNRHGDYAHALRKMVGESTLDELFFSCFAQGLVYVIQSGRYLYPTAISIYNHYAQLH
;
A
#
# COMPACT_ATOMS: atom_id res chain seq x y z
N MET A 1 18.70 8.04 11.07
CA MET A 1 17.33 8.50 10.74
C MET A 1 16.49 8.19 11.98
N LEU A 2 15.63 9.10 12.45
CA LEU A 2 14.70 8.79 13.55
C LEU A 2 13.74 7.72 13.03
N SER A 3 13.33 6.79 13.89
CA SER A 3 12.30 5.82 13.49
C SER A 3 10.95 6.52 13.28
N VAL A 4 10.03 5.88 12.53
CA VAL A 4 8.73 6.50 12.19
C VAL A 4 7.97 6.90 13.45
N GLU A 5 7.93 6.03 14.46
CA GLU A 5 7.23 6.28 15.73
C GLU A 5 7.83 7.43 16.54
N ASP A 6 9.11 7.73 16.36
CA ASP A 6 9.78 8.86 17.06
C ASP A 6 9.36 10.24 16.54
N GLN A 7 8.61 10.28 15.43
CA GLN A 7 8.05 11.50 14.85
C GLN A 7 6.66 11.85 15.40
N PHE A 8 6.15 11.03 16.33
CA PHE A 8 4.84 11.17 16.96
C PHE A 8 4.97 11.20 18.50
N GLU A 9 3.92 11.61 19.17
CA GLU A 9 3.86 11.69 20.64
C GLU A 9 2.63 10.95 21.17
N GLY A 10 2.57 10.75 22.49
CA GLY A 10 1.40 10.21 23.19
C GLY A 10 0.93 8.85 22.65
N ASP A 11 -0.39 8.75 22.45
CA ASP A 11 -1.06 7.51 22.02
C ASP A 11 -0.69 7.10 20.59
N GLU A 12 -0.47 8.06 19.70
CA GLU A 12 -0.03 7.79 18.33
C GLU A 12 1.32 7.09 18.31
N ARG A 13 2.30 7.63 19.05
CA ARG A 13 3.62 7.00 19.18
C ARG A 13 3.52 5.59 19.75
N ALA A 14 2.73 5.43 20.81
CA ALA A 14 2.55 4.13 21.45
C ALA A 14 1.93 3.10 20.51
N LEU A 15 0.95 3.51 19.69
CA LEU A 15 0.30 2.64 18.74
C LEU A 15 1.23 2.26 17.57
N LEU A 16 1.96 3.23 16.97
CA LEU A 16 2.93 2.94 15.90
C LEU A 16 4.03 2.00 16.38
N LYS A 17 4.53 2.20 17.60
CA LYS A 17 5.51 1.29 18.20
C LYS A 17 4.95 -0.12 18.36
N ARG A 18 3.72 -0.27 18.87
CA ARG A 18 3.04 -1.58 18.99
C ARG A 18 2.88 -2.26 17.62
N ILE A 19 2.45 -1.49 16.61
CA ILE A 19 2.32 -1.99 15.23
C ILE A 19 3.68 -2.52 14.74
N GLN A 20 4.74 -1.75 14.91
CA GLN A 20 6.07 -2.11 14.45
C GLN A 20 6.63 -3.34 15.18
N GLU A 21 6.43 -3.46 16.50
CA GLU A 21 6.84 -4.64 17.27
C GLU A 21 6.10 -5.91 16.80
N LEU A 22 4.80 -5.82 16.55
CA LEU A 22 4.02 -6.95 16.03
C LEU A 22 4.42 -7.30 14.59
N LEU A 23 4.70 -6.30 13.76
CA LEU A 23 5.18 -6.49 12.39
C LEU A 23 6.56 -7.16 12.38
N ASP A 24 7.46 -6.77 13.28
CA ASP A 24 8.79 -7.39 13.43
C ASP A 24 8.70 -8.89 13.72
N VAL A 25 7.83 -9.26 14.67
CA VAL A 25 7.56 -10.66 15.00
C VAL A 25 6.93 -11.40 13.82
N ARG A 26 5.93 -10.79 13.17
CA ARG A 26 5.24 -11.39 12.02
C ARG A 26 6.17 -11.64 10.83
N MET A 27 7.09 -10.72 10.58
CA MET A 27 8.03 -10.78 9.45
C MET A 27 9.43 -11.29 9.82
N LYS A 28 9.57 -11.99 10.95
CA LYS A 28 10.87 -12.50 11.43
C LYS A 28 11.64 -13.30 10.37
N ASP A 29 10.93 -14.12 9.57
CA ASP A 29 11.50 -14.96 8.53
C ASP A 29 11.50 -14.28 7.14
N LYS A 30 10.94 -13.06 7.04
CA LYS A 30 10.86 -12.26 5.81
C LYS A 30 11.44 -10.86 6.02
N ARG A 31 12.67 -10.77 6.54
CA ARG A 31 13.32 -9.50 6.95
C ARG A 31 13.34 -8.41 5.86
N LYS A 32 13.47 -8.79 4.59
CA LYS A 32 13.39 -7.83 3.47
C LYS A 32 12.02 -7.16 3.38
N ARG A 33 10.94 -7.89 3.72
CA ARG A 33 9.59 -7.33 3.78
C ARG A 33 9.42 -6.37 4.95
N TYR A 34 9.95 -6.73 6.12
CA TYR A 34 9.96 -5.82 7.27
C TYR A 34 10.63 -4.49 6.93
N VAL A 35 11.85 -4.55 6.38
CA VAL A 35 12.59 -3.33 5.98
C VAL A 35 11.84 -2.53 4.92
N HIS A 36 11.21 -3.21 3.96
CA HIS A 36 10.36 -2.59 2.96
C HIS A 36 9.17 -1.85 3.62
N SER A 37 8.45 -2.49 4.53
CA SER A 37 7.31 -1.85 5.22
C SER A 37 7.74 -0.62 6.03
N LEU A 38 8.93 -0.63 6.65
CA LEU A 38 9.47 0.56 7.30
C LEU A 38 9.75 1.67 6.27
N GLY A 39 10.37 1.34 5.14
CA GLY A 39 10.63 2.29 4.05
C GLY A 39 9.34 2.87 3.45
N VAL A 40 8.28 2.05 3.32
CA VAL A 40 6.96 2.52 2.87
C VAL A 40 6.35 3.48 3.88
N ALA A 41 6.41 3.17 5.18
CA ALA A 41 5.89 4.04 6.23
C ALA A 41 6.61 5.41 6.26
N GLU A 42 7.94 5.42 6.18
CA GLU A 42 8.73 6.66 6.09
C GLU A 42 8.36 7.48 4.83
N THR A 43 8.19 6.79 3.70
CA THR A 43 7.84 7.44 2.43
C THR A 43 6.41 7.97 2.45
N ALA A 44 5.45 7.19 2.98
CA ALA A 44 4.07 7.60 3.12
C ALA A 44 3.93 8.82 4.04
N LEU A 45 4.68 8.84 5.15
CA LEU A 45 4.73 9.99 6.05
C LEU A 45 5.26 11.25 5.33
N HIS A 46 6.34 11.12 4.56
CA HIS A 46 6.87 12.22 3.77
C HIS A 46 5.87 12.72 2.71
N LEU A 47 5.23 11.82 1.97
CA LEU A 47 4.19 12.18 0.99
C LEU A 47 3.00 12.85 1.67
N ALA A 48 2.60 12.38 2.85
CA ALA A 48 1.52 12.98 3.63
C ALA A 48 1.84 14.44 4.01
N GLU A 49 3.08 14.72 4.40
CA GLU A 49 3.55 16.09 4.68
C GLU A 49 3.51 16.98 3.43
N VAL A 50 3.94 16.46 2.29
CA VAL A 50 3.98 17.21 1.01
C VAL A 50 2.57 17.53 0.50
N TYR A 51 1.64 16.58 0.61
CA TYR A 51 0.31 16.69 0.00
C TYR A 51 -0.83 17.00 0.98
N GLY A 52 -0.51 17.23 2.26
CA GLY A 52 -1.51 17.63 3.26
C GLY A 52 -2.47 16.50 3.66
N VAL A 53 -1.97 15.26 3.67
CA VAL A 53 -2.70 14.07 4.14
C VAL A 53 -2.39 13.84 5.63
N ASP A 54 -3.27 13.11 6.34
CA ASP A 54 -3.01 12.77 7.74
C ASP A 54 -1.73 11.95 7.87
N ARG A 55 -0.79 12.46 8.68
CA ARG A 55 0.54 11.89 8.87
C ARG A 55 0.52 10.55 9.60
N PHE A 56 -0.34 10.47 10.63
CA PHE A 56 -0.44 9.26 11.45
C PHE A 56 -1.07 8.11 10.65
N ASP A 57 -2.18 8.37 9.97
CA ASP A 57 -2.86 7.39 9.12
C ASP A 57 -1.93 6.91 8.00
N ALA A 58 -1.15 7.81 7.37
CA ALA A 58 -0.20 7.45 6.33
C ALA A 58 0.93 6.55 6.85
N ALA A 59 1.52 6.90 8.00
CA ALA A 59 2.56 6.09 8.63
C ALA A 59 2.05 4.70 9.04
N ALA A 60 0.86 4.65 9.66
CA ALA A 60 0.23 3.40 10.09
C ALA A 60 -0.09 2.50 8.88
N ALA A 61 -0.73 3.05 7.83
CA ALA A 61 -1.06 2.31 6.61
C ALA A 61 0.21 1.78 5.92
N GLY A 62 1.26 2.60 5.85
CA GLY A 62 2.54 2.20 5.29
C GLY A 62 3.19 1.03 6.05
N LEU A 63 3.12 1.00 7.39
CA LEU A 63 3.63 -0.13 8.18
C LEU A 63 2.89 -1.44 7.89
N ILE A 64 1.57 -1.38 7.73
CA ILE A 64 0.72 -2.58 7.69
C ILE A 64 0.25 -2.99 6.28
N HIS A 65 0.59 -2.23 5.22
CA HIS A 65 0.08 -2.51 3.86
C HIS A 65 0.36 -3.94 3.38
N ASP A 66 1.53 -4.48 3.67
CA ASP A 66 2.00 -5.82 3.30
C ASP A 66 1.84 -6.86 4.43
N TRP A 67 0.96 -6.61 5.42
CA TRP A 67 0.79 -7.44 6.63
C TRP A 67 0.63 -8.92 6.32
N ASP A 68 -0.16 -9.28 5.33
CA ASP A 68 -0.47 -10.64 4.95
C ASP A 68 0.39 -11.19 3.78
N LYS A 69 1.41 -10.46 3.35
CA LYS A 69 2.40 -10.94 2.37
C LYS A 69 3.26 -12.09 2.89
N VAL A 70 3.13 -12.42 4.16
CA VAL A 70 3.78 -13.57 4.79
C VAL A 70 3.01 -14.87 4.57
N LEU A 71 1.73 -14.80 4.26
CA LEU A 71 0.87 -15.97 4.04
C LEU A 71 1.24 -16.69 2.74
N SER A 72 0.93 -17.95 2.68
CA SER A 72 0.98 -18.74 1.44
C SER A 72 -0.21 -18.43 0.53
N ASP A 73 -0.11 -18.79 -0.74
CA ASP A 73 -1.18 -18.62 -1.70
C ASP A 73 -2.47 -19.33 -1.28
N ASP A 74 -2.34 -20.57 -0.74
CA ASP A 74 -3.50 -21.35 -0.26
C ASP A 74 -4.17 -20.67 0.95
N GLU A 75 -3.40 -20.11 1.88
CA GLU A 75 -3.94 -19.37 3.02
C GLU A 75 -4.66 -18.09 2.58
N LEU A 76 -4.09 -17.34 1.64
CA LEU A 76 -4.71 -16.14 1.09
C LEU A 76 -6.05 -16.46 0.40
N VAL A 77 -6.10 -17.51 -0.42
CA VAL A 77 -7.33 -17.95 -1.09
C VAL A 77 -8.36 -18.40 -0.07
N ALA A 78 -7.98 -19.22 0.91
CA ALA A 78 -8.88 -19.72 1.94
C ALA A 78 -9.50 -18.58 2.76
N ARG A 79 -8.70 -17.58 3.17
CA ARG A 79 -9.17 -16.41 3.91
C ARG A 79 -10.05 -15.51 3.05
N ALA A 80 -9.67 -15.25 1.80
CA ALA A 80 -10.47 -14.46 0.88
C ALA A 80 -11.87 -15.07 0.67
N LEU A 81 -11.95 -16.40 0.51
CA LEU A 81 -13.22 -17.12 0.43
C LEU A 81 -14.03 -17.04 1.72
N HIS A 82 -13.37 -17.23 2.86
CA HIS A 82 -14.02 -17.17 4.18
C HIS A 82 -14.63 -15.79 4.45
N TYR A 83 -13.96 -14.72 4.07
CA TYR A 83 -14.42 -13.33 4.25
C TYR A 83 -15.33 -12.84 3.12
N GLY A 84 -15.59 -13.66 2.09
CA GLY A 84 -16.43 -13.28 0.96
C GLY A 84 -15.81 -12.17 0.09
N ILE A 85 -14.47 -12.08 0.08
CA ILE A 85 -13.75 -11.08 -0.73
C ILE A 85 -13.97 -11.41 -2.21
N LYS A 86 -14.51 -10.43 -2.94
CA LYS A 86 -14.79 -10.57 -4.37
C LYS A 86 -13.53 -10.39 -5.18
N VAL A 87 -13.22 -11.36 -6.02
CA VAL A 87 -12.08 -11.34 -6.94
C VAL A 87 -12.59 -11.18 -8.36
N ALA A 88 -12.13 -10.16 -9.07
CA ALA A 88 -12.45 -10.01 -10.48
C ALA A 88 -11.57 -10.94 -11.34
N GLY A 89 -12.16 -11.61 -12.32
CA GLY A 89 -11.45 -12.49 -13.24
C GLY A 89 -11.03 -13.83 -12.62
N SER A 90 -9.82 -14.30 -12.89
CA SER A 90 -9.31 -15.59 -12.44
C SER A 90 -8.79 -15.55 -10.99
N PRO A 91 -9.43 -16.22 -10.03
CA PRO A 91 -8.99 -16.22 -8.63
C PRO A 91 -7.54 -16.72 -8.46
N SER A 92 -7.16 -17.78 -9.17
CA SER A 92 -5.79 -18.34 -9.09
C SER A 92 -4.72 -17.39 -9.64
N ALA A 93 -5.04 -16.60 -10.66
CA ALA A 93 -4.10 -15.60 -11.19
C ALA A 93 -4.05 -14.32 -10.33
N ALA A 94 -5.11 -14.04 -9.57
CA ALA A 94 -5.22 -12.88 -8.70
C ALA A 94 -4.67 -13.12 -7.29
N THR A 95 -4.30 -14.35 -6.92
CA THR A 95 -3.82 -14.70 -5.58
C THR A 95 -2.76 -13.74 -5.03
N PRO A 96 -1.73 -13.32 -5.79
CA PRO A 96 -0.72 -12.39 -5.30
C PRO A 96 -1.27 -11.01 -4.90
N LEU A 97 -2.50 -10.67 -5.32
CA LEU A 97 -3.16 -9.40 -5.05
C LEU A 97 -4.08 -9.45 -3.81
N LEU A 98 -4.32 -10.64 -3.25
CA LEU A 98 -5.30 -10.84 -2.15
C LEU A 98 -4.79 -10.38 -0.79
N HIS A 99 -3.48 -10.20 -0.60
CA HIS A 99 -2.93 -9.88 0.72
C HIS A 99 -3.46 -8.53 1.27
N GLY A 100 -3.65 -7.53 0.42
CA GLY A 100 -4.24 -6.24 0.81
C GLY A 100 -5.69 -6.39 1.30
N PRO A 101 -6.60 -6.91 0.48
CA PRO A 101 -7.99 -7.16 0.87
C PRO A 101 -8.16 -8.06 2.11
N VAL A 102 -7.35 -9.12 2.24
CA VAL A 102 -7.39 -10.01 3.42
C VAL A 102 -6.94 -9.26 4.66
N ALA A 103 -5.81 -8.56 4.59
CA ALA A 103 -5.30 -7.76 5.71
C ALA A 103 -6.30 -6.67 6.12
N ALA A 104 -6.90 -5.95 5.16
CA ALA A 104 -7.88 -4.92 5.44
C ALA A 104 -9.12 -5.44 6.20
N TYR A 105 -9.48 -6.71 5.99
CA TYR A 105 -10.56 -7.36 6.71
C TYR A 105 -10.17 -7.77 8.15
N GLU A 106 -8.93 -8.25 8.34
CA GLU A 106 -8.46 -8.79 9.63
C GLU A 106 -7.93 -7.69 10.58
N LEU A 107 -7.24 -6.70 10.05
CA LEU A 107 -6.53 -5.68 10.84
C LEU A 107 -7.42 -4.81 11.74
N PRO A 108 -8.71 -4.51 11.42
CA PRO A 108 -9.59 -3.80 12.34
C PRO A 108 -9.78 -4.48 13.70
N GLN A 109 -9.66 -5.80 13.76
CA GLN A 109 -9.75 -6.55 15.02
C GLN A 109 -8.45 -6.47 15.84
N LEU A 110 -7.31 -6.32 15.17
CA LEU A 110 -5.99 -6.23 15.79
C LEU A 110 -5.64 -4.80 16.21
N PHE A 111 -6.07 -3.83 15.42
CA PHE A 111 -5.82 -2.40 15.62
C PHE A 111 -7.12 -1.59 15.54
N PRO A 112 -8.04 -1.78 16.48
CA PRO A 112 -9.34 -1.08 16.48
C PRO A 112 -9.21 0.43 16.69
N GLU A 113 -8.03 0.92 17.08
CA GLU A 113 -7.73 2.34 17.25
C GLU A 113 -7.47 3.08 15.93
N LEU A 114 -7.13 2.35 14.85
CA LEU A 114 -6.88 2.94 13.54
C LEU A 114 -8.17 3.35 12.85
N SER A 115 -8.10 4.40 12.04
CA SER A 115 -9.24 4.87 11.26
C SER A 115 -9.61 3.87 10.16
N PRO A 116 -10.89 3.80 9.74
CA PRO A 116 -11.30 2.98 8.60
C PRO A 116 -10.56 3.34 7.30
N ALA A 117 -10.11 4.59 7.16
CA ALA A 117 -9.36 5.04 5.99
C ALA A 117 -8.00 4.31 5.85
N VAL A 118 -7.35 3.99 6.97
CA VAL A 118 -6.10 3.21 6.98
C VAL A 118 -6.32 1.83 6.36
N PHE A 119 -7.39 1.13 6.76
CA PHE A 119 -7.69 -0.20 6.23
C PHE A 119 -8.12 -0.15 4.75
N GLN A 120 -8.83 0.90 4.33
CA GLN A 120 -9.14 1.14 2.93
C GLN A 120 -7.87 1.32 2.10
N ALA A 121 -6.89 2.09 2.58
CA ALA A 121 -5.62 2.27 1.89
C ALA A 121 -4.84 0.94 1.79
N VAL A 122 -4.89 0.10 2.82
CA VAL A 122 -4.33 -1.26 2.79
C VAL A 122 -5.02 -2.14 1.75
N ASP A 123 -6.36 -2.10 1.65
CA ASP A 123 -7.12 -2.83 0.63
C ASP A 123 -6.71 -2.45 -0.80
N ARG A 124 -6.52 -1.14 -1.04
CA ARG A 124 -6.37 -0.56 -2.37
C ARG A 124 -4.92 -0.44 -2.86
N HIS A 125 -3.92 -0.67 -2.00
CA HIS A 125 -2.52 -0.37 -2.33
C HIS A 125 -1.93 -1.19 -3.49
N THR A 126 -2.51 -2.34 -3.84
CA THR A 126 -2.00 -3.18 -4.96
C THR A 126 -2.70 -2.95 -6.28
N VAL A 127 -4.02 -2.81 -6.25
CA VAL A 127 -4.84 -2.79 -7.46
C VAL A 127 -5.34 -1.37 -7.76
N GLY A 128 -5.49 -0.55 -6.74
CA GLY A 128 -6.14 0.76 -6.85
C GLY A 128 -7.66 0.64 -6.94
N ALA A 129 -8.32 1.79 -7.09
CA ALA A 129 -9.75 1.95 -7.30
C ALA A 129 -10.03 3.19 -8.15
N CYS A 130 -11.22 3.33 -8.72
CA CYS A 130 -11.60 4.57 -9.44
C CYS A 130 -11.85 5.76 -8.50
N ASP A 131 -12.06 5.50 -7.22
CA ASP A 131 -12.38 6.49 -6.17
C ASP A 131 -11.29 6.51 -5.08
N MET A 132 -10.02 6.54 -5.49
CA MET A 132 -8.90 6.64 -4.55
C MET A 132 -8.99 7.92 -3.71
N THR A 133 -8.90 7.75 -2.40
CA THR A 133 -8.72 8.90 -1.50
C THR A 133 -7.26 9.38 -1.51
N PRO A 134 -6.97 10.59 -1.03
CA PRO A 134 -5.58 11.05 -0.91
C PRO A 134 -4.69 10.09 -0.10
N LEU A 135 -5.22 9.46 0.96
CA LEU A 135 -4.48 8.46 1.74
C LEU A 135 -4.19 7.20 0.93
N ASP A 136 -5.18 6.69 0.16
CA ASP A 136 -5.00 5.54 -0.72
C ASP A 136 -3.87 5.81 -1.73
N MET A 137 -3.87 6.99 -2.36
CA MET A 137 -2.85 7.40 -3.33
C MET A 137 -1.46 7.50 -2.69
N VAL A 138 -1.36 8.08 -1.49
CA VAL A 138 -0.11 8.19 -0.73
C VAL A 138 0.49 6.82 -0.48
N VAL A 139 -0.29 5.86 0.01
CA VAL A 139 0.20 4.51 0.32
C VAL A 139 0.58 3.76 -0.96
N PHE A 140 -0.23 3.85 -2.02
CA PHE A 140 0.04 3.24 -3.32
C PHE A 140 1.37 3.73 -3.92
N VAL A 141 1.59 5.05 -3.90
CA VAL A 141 2.82 5.65 -4.43
C VAL A 141 4.00 5.32 -3.53
N ALA A 142 3.84 5.38 -2.21
CA ALA A 142 4.91 5.09 -1.25
C ALA A 142 5.49 3.68 -1.43
N ASP A 143 4.64 2.66 -1.67
CA ASP A 143 5.09 1.30 -1.97
C ASP A 143 5.96 1.25 -3.23
N ALA A 144 5.64 2.05 -4.25
CA ALA A 144 6.37 2.06 -5.51
C ALA A 144 7.70 2.83 -5.45
N ILE A 145 7.84 3.80 -4.53
CA ILE A 145 9.00 4.71 -4.50
C ILE A 145 9.82 4.68 -3.20
N GLU A 146 9.53 3.78 -2.25
CA GLU A 146 10.33 3.69 -1.02
C GLU A 146 11.83 3.49 -1.33
N PRO A 147 12.76 3.84 -0.41
CA PRO A 147 14.20 3.94 -0.72
C PRO A 147 14.83 2.68 -1.33
N ASN A 148 14.30 1.49 -1.03
CA ASN A 148 14.82 0.22 -1.57
C ASN A 148 14.21 -0.16 -2.93
N ARG A 149 13.29 0.65 -3.47
CA ARG A 149 12.81 0.50 -4.85
C ARG A 149 13.83 1.13 -5.80
N HIS A 150 14.41 0.31 -6.64
CA HIS A 150 15.42 0.71 -7.63
C HIS A 150 14.84 0.66 -9.03
N GLY A 151 15.47 1.41 -9.94
CA GLY A 151 15.08 1.50 -11.34
C GLY A 151 14.63 2.89 -11.76
N ASP A 152 14.65 3.12 -13.08
CA ASP A 152 14.41 4.44 -13.67
C ASP A 152 13.01 4.97 -13.34
N TYR A 153 12.02 4.09 -13.27
CA TYR A 153 10.63 4.46 -12.95
C TYR A 153 10.51 5.04 -11.53
N ALA A 154 11.11 4.39 -10.53
CA ALA A 154 11.05 4.87 -9.15
C ALA A 154 11.79 6.21 -9.00
N HIS A 155 12.91 6.38 -9.71
CA HIS A 155 13.64 7.64 -9.74
C HIS A 155 12.84 8.77 -10.40
N ALA A 156 12.16 8.48 -11.51
CA ALA A 156 11.30 9.43 -12.19
C ALA A 156 10.12 9.89 -11.30
N LEU A 157 9.44 8.95 -10.65
CA LEU A 157 8.34 9.26 -9.73
C LEU A 157 8.79 10.08 -8.52
N ARG A 158 9.96 9.78 -7.93
CA ARG A 158 10.51 10.58 -6.82
C ARG A 158 10.76 12.04 -7.20
N LYS A 159 11.10 12.33 -8.47
CA LYS A 159 11.26 13.71 -8.96
C LYS A 159 9.95 14.46 -9.10
N MET A 160 8.82 13.75 -9.20
CA MET A 160 7.51 14.37 -9.28
C MET A 160 6.98 14.78 -7.91
N VAL A 161 7.52 14.24 -6.82
CA VAL A 161 7.06 14.56 -5.45
C VAL A 161 7.28 16.04 -5.17
N GLY A 162 6.18 16.76 -4.86
CA GLY A 162 6.16 18.20 -4.64
C GLY A 162 6.19 19.06 -5.91
N GLU A 163 6.46 18.48 -7.08
CA GLU A 163 6.47 19.18 -8.38
C GLU A 163 5.16 18.96 -9.16
N SER A 164 4.38 17.95 -8.80
CA SER A 164 3.07 17.62 -9.38
C SER A 164 2.00 17.49 -8.31
N THR A 165 0.74 17.47 -8.71
CA THR A 165 -0.36 17.12 -7.81
C THR A 165 -0.29 15.65 -7.41
N LEU A 166 -0.96 15.28 -6.31
CA LEU A 166 -1.00 13.89 -5.87
C LEU A 166 -1.70 12.99 -6.90
N ASP A 167 -2.75 13.48 -7.56
CA ASP A 167 -3.46 12.76 -8.63
C ASP A 167 -2.56 12.47 -9.82
N GLU A 168 -1.79 13.46 -10.29
CA GLU A 168 -0.80 13.27 -11.38
C GLU A 168 0.29 12.28 -11.00
N LEU A 169 0.81 12.37 -9.78
CA LEU A 169 1.82 11.44 -9.27
C LEU A 169 1.27 10.02 -9.17
N PHE A 170 0.05 9.86 -8.60
CA PHE A 170 -0.63 8.57 -8.53
C PHE A 170 -0.87 7.98 -9.91
N PHE A 171 -1.44 8.76 -10.84
CA PHE A 171 -1.71 8.29 -12.20
C PHE A 171 -0.43 7.86 -12.92
N SER A 172 0.64 8.64 -12.81
CA SER A 172 1.95 8.27 -13.37
C SER A 172 2.48 6.98 -12.76
N CYS A 173 2.37 6.81 -11.44
CA CYS A 173 2.76 5.59 -10.74
C CYS A 173 1.94 4.38 -11.21
N PHE A 174 0.62 4.51 -11.28
CA PHE A 174 -0.29 3.48 -11.72
C PHE A 174 -0.01 3.06 -13.17
N ALA A 175 0.15 4.01 -14.08
CA ALA A 175 0.47 3.77 -15.49
C ALA A 175 1.80 3.02 -15.65
N GLN A 176 2.84 3.42 -14.92
CA GLN A 176 4.13 2.72 -14.94
C GLN A 176 4.01 1.30 -14.38
N GLY A 177 3.20 1.10 -13.34
CA GLY A 177 2.88 -0.23 -12.82
C GLY A 177 2.23 -1.13 -13.87
N LEU A 178 1.28 -0.61 -14.66
CA LEU A 178 0.66 -1.35 -15.78
C LEU A 178 1.68 -1.70 -16.87
N VAL A 179 2.55 -0.77 -17.24
CA VAL A 179 3.63 -1.03 -18.21
C VAL A 179 4.49 -2.20 -17.71
N TYR A 180 4.88 -2.19 -16.43
CA TYR A 180 5.65 -3.30 -15.85
C TYR A 180 4.90 -4.63 -15.89
N VAL A 181 3.61 -4.66 -15.52
CA VAL A 181 2.77 -5.88 -15.55
C VAL A 181 2.71 -6.46 -16.96
N ILE A 182 2.46 -5.61 -17.98
CA ILE A 182 2.35 -6.01 -19.38
C ILE A 182 3.70 -6.52 -19.90
N GLN A 183 4.78 -5.78 -19.69
CA GLN A 183 6.11 -6.15 -20.16
C GLN A 183 6.66 -7.43 -19.53
N SER A 184 6.29 -7.69 -18.25
CA SER A 184 6.69 -8.91 -17.53
C SER A 184 5.79 -10.11 -17.81
N GLY A 185 4.76 -9.97 -18.66
CA GLY A 185 3.81 -11.05 -18.99
C GLY A 185 2.97 -11.53 -17.79
N ARG A 186 2.80 -10.67 -16.76
CA ARG A 186 2.00 -10.98 -15.58
C ARG A 186 0.51 -10.80 -15.84
N TYR A 187 -0.31 -11.40 -14.99
CA TYR A 187 -1.75 -11.26 -15.06
C TYR A 187 -2.17 -9.81 -14.86
N LEU A 188 -2.82 -9.25 -15.87
CA LEU A 188 -3.42 -7.92 -15.79
C LEU A 188 -4.81 -8.05 -15.14
N TYR A 189 -4.94 -7.48 -13.95
CA TYR A 189 -6.18 -7.56 -13.20
C TYR A 189 -7.30 -6.80 -13.92
N PRO A 190 -8.50 -7.38 -14.07
CA PRO A 190 -9.52 -6.81 -14.97
C PRO A 190 -9.93 -5.37 -14.67
N THR A 191 -9.97 -4.97 -13.39
CA THR A 191 -10.34 -3.61 -13.01
C THR A 191 -9.29 -2.56 -13.36
N ALA A 192 -8.03 -2.96 -13.60
CA ALA A 192 -6.94 -2.05 -13.89
C ALA A 192 -7.19 -1.18 -15.14
N ILE A 193 -7.88 -1.75 -16.16
CA ILE A 193 -8.25 -1.01 -17.38
C ILE A 193 -9.26 0.10 -17.04
N SER A 194 -10.27 -0.20 -16.23
CA SER A 194 -11.28 0.78 -15.83
C SER A 194 -10.68 1.90 -14.99
N ILE A 195 -9.78 1.54 -14.07
CA ILE A 195 -9.05 2.50 -13.21
C ILE A 195 -8.18 3.41 -14.07
N TYR A 196 -7.38 2.83 -14.97
CA TYR A 196 -6.56 3.61 -15.90
C TYR A 196 -7.40 4.59 -16.73
N ASN A 197 -8.48 4.11 -17.35
CA ASN A 197 -9.34 4.95 -18.18
C ASN A 197 -10.03 6.06 -17.38
N HIS A 198 -10.38 5.78 -16.13
CA HIS A 198 -10.96 6.79 -15.23
C HIS A 198 -9.99 7.94 -15.02
N TYR A 199 -8.76 7.66 -14.59
CA TYR A 199 -7.77 8.71 -14.32
C TYR A 199 -7.21 9.36 -15.59
N ALA A 200 -7.10 8.64 -16.70
CA ALA A 200 -6.69 9.20 -17.99
C ALA A 200 -7.68 10.22 -18.57
N GLN A 201 -8.93 10.23 -18.12
CA GLN A 201 -9.93 11.24 -18.52
C GLN A 201 -9.90 12.49 -17.65
N LEU A 202 -9.22 12.46 -16.51
CA LEU A 202 -9.09 13.59 -15.60
C LEU A 202 -7.86 14.45 -15.92
N HIS A 203 -6.96 13.95 -16.75
CA HIS A 203 -5.71 14.57 -17.19
C HIS A 203 -5.71 14.76 -18.71
#